data_d5afa4c0661eb40b4f2a2f294daa474f
#
_entry.id   d5afa4c0661eb40b4f2a2f294daa474f
#
_cell.length_a   1.000
_cell.length_b   1.000
_cell.length_c   1.000
_cell.angle_alpha   90.00
_cell.angle_beta   90.00
_cell.angle_gamma   90.00
#
_symmetry.space_group_name_H-M   'P 1'
#
loop_
_entity.id
_entity.type
_entity.pdbx_description
1 polymer ?
#
loop_
_entity_poly.entity_id
_entity_poly.type
_entity_poly.pdbx_seq_one_letter_code
_entity_poly.pdbx_strand_id
1 'polypeptide(L)'
;MKTRITEIFGIQYPIVQGGLAYLAYAELASAVSNAGGLGQITAATLRTPEKLREEIRKVRTMTDKPFGVNFAIARHDGNYKDLLEVAIEEKVPAISITGGNPQPVFERIKGENIKTLVLVSGVRQAQKAEELGADAVMAVGQEGGGHLGRDDIGTMVLIPRVVESVSIPVLASGGIGDGRGLLAAFALGAEGVEMGTRFIATQECVHANPVYKEALVKGKETDTVIIKKTLGTPGRVLESKYTSDIIDREHNGATYEDLKDMVSGKANCKYIYNGNEGEGFGWAGQVIGLINDVPTVQELFNEMISTVEQGKQRLINILETTKSF
;
A
#
# COMPACT_ATOMS: atom_id res chain seq x y z
N MET A 1 14.52 6.26 -13.33
CA MET A 1 15.39 5.65 -12.29
C MET A 1 15.65 4.20 -12.68
N LYS A 2 16.81 3.62 -12.33
CA LYS A 2 17.10 2.22 -12.64
C LYS A 2 17.34 1.44 -11.35
N THR A 3 16.45 0.49 -11.03
CA THR A 3 16.53 -0.46 -9.91
C THR A 3 16.02 -1.81 -10.38
N ARG A 4 16.27 -2.89 -9.62
CA ARG A 4 15.69 -4.21 -9.95
C ARG A 4 14.15 -4.16 -10.01
N ILE A 5 13.50 -3.33 -9.20
CA ILE A 5 12.04 -3.13 -9.24
C ILE A 5 11.60 -2.59 -10.60
N THR A 6 12.28 -1.56 -11.13
CA THR A 6 11.93 -1.02 -12.45
C THR A 6 12.16 -2.02 -13.58
N GLU A 7 13.20 -2.84 -13.48
CA GLU A 7 13.51 -3.87 -14.47
C GLU A 7 12.52 -5.05 -14.44
N ILE A 8 12.16 -5.53 -13.22
CA ILE A 8 11.25 -6.67 -13.05
C ILE A 8 9.83 -6.33 -13.51
N PHE A 9 9.33 -5.15 -13.16
CA PHE A 9 7.94 -4.76 -13.43
C PHE A 9 7.77 -3.92 -14.69
N GLY A 10 8.86 -3.56 -15.39
CA GLY A 10 8.81 -2.78 -16.62
C GLY A 10 8.30 -1.36 -16.43
N ILE A 11 8.57 -0.75 -15.27
CA ILE A 11 8.12 0.59 -14.89
C ILE A 11 9.26 1.61 -14.93
N GLN A 12 8.93 2.89 -15.06
CA GLN A 12 9.91 3.98 -15.16
C GLN A 12 10.48 4.41 -13.80
N TYR A 13 9.63 4.44 -12.79
CA TYR A 13 9.97 4.84 -11.43
C TYR A 13 9.63 3.72 -10.45
N PRO A 14 10.48 3.43 -9.46
CA PRO A 14 10.25 2.35 -8.52
C PRO A 14 9.24 2.77 -7.42
N ILE A 15 8.06 3.16 -7.86
CA ILE A 15 6.94 3.63 -7.04
C ILE A 15 5.75 2.74 -7.33
N VAL A 16 5.25 2.07 -6.30
CA VAL A 16 4.10 1.15 -6.37
C VAL A 16 2.94 1.75 -5.57
N GLN A 17 1.77 1.82 -6.19
CA GLN A 17 0.55 2.12 -5.45
C GLN A 17 0.07 0.86 -4.76
N GLY A 18 -0.12 0.92 -3.45
CA GLY A 18 -0.57 -0.20 -2.63
C GLY A 18 -2.00 -0.64 -2.89
N GLY A 19 -2.34 -1.81 -2.40
CA GLY A 19 -3.71 -2.29 -2.41
C GLY A 19 -4.60 -1.43 -1.51
N LEU A 20 -5.57 -0.74 -2.08
CA LEU A 20 -6.50 0.13 -1.37
C LEU A 20 -7.91 -0.46 -1.47
N ALA A 21 -8.33 -1.21 -0.45
CA ALA A 21 -9.67 -1.78 -0.41
C ALA A 21 -10.74 -0.70 -0.62
N TYR A 22 -11.66 -0.94 -1.55
CA TYR A 22 -12.76 -0.06 -1.94
C TYR A 22 -12.37 1.25 -2.65
N LEU A 23 -11.08 1.51 -2.91
CA LEU A 23 -10.60 2.76 -3.50
C LEU A 23 -9.73 2.56 -4.75
N ALA A 24 -8.98 1.45 -4.82
CA ALA A 24 -8.10 1.18 -5.96
C ALA A 24 -8.87 0.51 -7.11
N TYR A 25 -9.33 1.33 -8.02
CA TYR A 25 -10.01 0.98 -9.26
C TYR A 25 -9.17 1.39 -10.49
N ALA A 26 -9.73 1.19 -11.68
CA ALA A 26 -9.03 1.44 -12.93
C ALA A 26 -8.51 2.87 -13.08
N GLU A 27 -9.27 3.86 -12.61
CA GLU A 27 -8.89 5.27 -12.72
C GLU A 27 -7.56 5.55 -12.00
N LEU A 28 -7.45 5.13 -10.74
CA LEU A 28 -6.22 5.33 -9.98
C LEU A 28 -5.09 4.45 -10.51
N ALA A 29 -5.36 3.17 -10.76
CA ALA A 29 -4.34 2.22 -11.22
C ALA A 29 -3.73 2.65 -12.57
N SER A 30 -4.56 3.05 -13.53
CA SER A 30 -4.08 3.52 -14.83
C SER A 30 -3.31 4.84 -14.74
N ALA A 31 -3.74 5.77 -13.89
CA ALA A 31 -3.06 7.05 -13.69
C ALA A 31 -1.64 6.83 -13.12
N VAL A 32 -1.49 5.92 -12.12
CA VAL A 32 -0.19 5.58 -11.56
C VAL A 32 0.71 4.91 -12.60
N SER A 33 0.16 3.98 -13.39
CA SER A 33 0.91 3.31 -14.46
C SER A 33 1.34 4.29 -15.55
N ASN A 34 0.45 5.21 -15.96
CA ASN A 34 0.76 6.25 -16.95
C ASN A 34 1.82 7.24 -16.45
N ALA A 35 1.84 7.54 -15.14
CA ALA A 35 2.88 8.37 -14.52
C ALA A 35 4.23 7.64 -14.37
N GLY A 36 4.31 6.36 -14.73
CA GLY A 36 5.54 5.58 -14.76
C GLY A 36 5.79 4.71 -13.52
N GLY A 37 4.82 4.55 -12.62
CA GLY A 37 4.84 3.62 -11.51
C GLY A 37 4.12 2.31 -11.81
N LEU A 38 3.85 1.50 -10.77
CA LEU A 38 2.98 0.33 -10.85
C LEU A 38 1.67 0.62 -10.13
N GLY A 39 0.61 0.91 -10.88
CA GLY A 39 -0.75 1.01 -10.37
C GLY A 39 -1.36 -0.37 -10.15
N GLN A 40 -2.28 -0.49 -9.20
CA GLN A 40 -2.94 -1.76 -8.89
C GLN A 40 -4.43 -1.58 -8.63
N ILE A 41 -5.26 -2.48 -9.17
CA ILE A 41 -6.65 -2.62 -8.74
C ILE A 41 -6.74 -3.62 -7.58
N THR A 42 -7.73 -3.47 -6.69
CA THR A 42 -7.89 -4.37 -5.54
C THR A 42 -9.02 -5.37 -5.78
N ALA A 43 -8.68 -6.64 -5.98
CA ALA A 43 -9.61 -7.71 -6.31
C ALA A 43 -10.73 -7.90 -5.27
N ALA A 44 -10.39 -7.85 -3.97
CA ALA A 44 -11.37 -8.01 -2.89
C ALA A 44 -12.52 -6.99 -2.92
N THR A 45 -12.28 -5.81 -3.50
CA THR A 45 -13.30 -4.77 -3.69
C THR A 45 -14.38 -5.20 -4.70
N LEU A 46 -13.97 -5.89 -5.75
CA LEU A 46 -14.80 -6.23 -6.90
C LEU A 46 -15.69 -7.47 -6.66
N ARG A 47 -15.26 -8.35 -5.75
CA ARG A 47 -16.00 -9.48 -5.17
C ARG A 47 -16.41 -10.60 -6.12
N THR A 48 -16.56 -10.35 -7.42
CA THR A 48 -16.96 -11.41 -8.39
C THR A 48 -15.98 -11.47 -9.56
N PRO A 49 -15.81 -12.67 -10.17
CA PRO A 49 -14.98 -12.85 -11.36
C PRO A 49 -15.32 -11.89 -12.50
N GLU A 50 -16.61 -11.68 -12.76
CA GLU A 50 -17.10 -10.82 -13.85
C GLU A 50 -16.64 -9.36 -13.64
N LYS A 51 -16.86 -8.82 -12.43
CA LYS A 51 -16.47 -7.45 -12.08
C LYS A 51 -14.97 -7.25 -12.15
N LEU A 52 -14.19 -8.24 -11.67
CA LEU A 52 -12.74 -8.15 -11.76
C LEU A 52 -12.28 -8.14 -13.23
N ARG A 53 -12.89 -8.98 -14.08
CA ARG A 53 -12.59 -9.03 -15.50
C ARG A 53 -12.93 -7.71 -16.19
N GLU A 54 -14.08 -7.15 -15.91
CA GLU A 54 -14.51 -5.85 -16.43
C GLU A 54 -13.51 -4.76 -16.03
N GLU A 55 -13.09 -4.73 -14.77
CA GLU A 55 -12.17 -3.74 -14.26
C GLU A 55 -10.75 -3.88 -14.85
N ILE A 56 -10.24 -5.12 -15.01
CA ILE A 56 -8.97 -5.37 -15.70
C ILE A 56 -9.03 -4.84 -17.15
N ARG A 57 -10.12 -5.12 -17.87
CA ARG A 57 -10.31 -4.65 -19.24
C ARG A 57 -10.44 -3.14 -19.31
N LYS A 58 -11.10 -2.52 -18.32
CA LYS A 58 -11.18 -1.06 -18.20
C LYS A 58 -9.79 -0.44 -18.03
N VAL A 59 -8.92 -0.99 -17.15
CA VAL A 59 -7.52 -0.52 -17.03
C VAL A 59 -6.84 -0.52 -18.40
N ARG A 60 -6.98 -1.60 -19.18
CA ARG A 60 -6.37 -1.72 -20.51
C ARG A 60 -6.87 -0.74 -21.54
N THR A 61 -8.08 -0.17 -21.35
CA THR A 61 -8.55 0.92 -22.21
C THR A 61 -7.95 2.27 -21.84
N MET A 62 -7.38 2.41 -20.62
CA MET A 62 -6.88 3.66 -20.07
C MET A 62 -5.34 3.72 -20.04
N THR A 63 -4.64 2.58 -20.18
CA THR A 63 -3.18 2.52 -20.20
C THR A 63 -2.67 1.33 -21.00
N ASP A 64 -1.53 1.52 -21.67
CA ASP A 64 -0.71 0.47 -22.29
C ASP A 64 0.46 0.03 -21.39
N LYS A 65 0.59 0.63 -20.21
CA LYS A 65 1.66 0.39 -19.25
C LYS A 65 1.35 -0.80 -18.34
N PRO A 66 2.38 -1.42 -17.71
CA PRO A 66 2.17 -2.47 -16.73
C PRO A 66 1.32 -1.99 -15.55
N PHE A 67 0.44 -2.86 -15.09
CA PHE A 67 -0.36 -2.66 -13.88
C PHE A 67 -0.47 -3.97 -13.10
N GLY A 68 -0.92 -3.91 -11.86
CA GLY A 68 -1.09 -5.07 -11.00
C GLY A 68 -2.54 -5.28 -10.54
N VAL A 69 -2.76 -6.46 -9.95
CA VAL A 69 -3.97 -6.80 -9.21
C VAL A 69 -3.58 -7.20 -7.78
N ASN A 70 -4.16 -6.53 -6.80
CA ASN A 70 -3.93 -6.83 -5.39
C ASN A 70 -4.91 -7.88 -4.87
N PHE A 71 -4.38 -8.92 -4.22
CA PHE A 71 -5.13 -9.96 -3.55
C PHE A 71 -4.90 -9.91 -2.04
N ALA A 72 -5.95 -9.55 -1.30
CA ALA A 72 -6.00 -9.72 0.15
C ALA A 72 -6.46 -11.15 0.46
N ILE A 73 -5.55 -11.98 0.99
CA ILE A 73 -5.79 -13.42 1.22
C ILE A 73 -6.05 -13.76 2.68
N ALA A 74 -6.79 -12.90 3.39
CA ALA A 74 -7.13 -13.14 4.80
C ALA A 74 -7.96 -14.44 4.97
N ARG A 75 -7.86 -15.06 6.16
CA ARG A 75 -8.47 -16.38 6.47
C ARG A 75 -9.97 -16.51 6.18
N HIS A 76 -10.69 -15.41 6.05
CA HIS A 76 -12.15 -15.40 5.88
C HIS A 76 -12.62 -15.01 4.48
N ASP A 77 -11.73 -14.61 3.57
CA ASP A 77 -12.08 -14.24 2.20
C ASP A 77 -11.83 -15.44 1.25
N GLY A 78 -12.71 -16.43 1.30
CA GLY A 78 -12.63 -17.64 0.46
C GLY A 78 -12.71 -17.38 -1.05
N ASN A 79 -13.10 -16.18 -1.48
CA ASN A 79 -13.35 -15.84 -2.87
C ASN A 79 -12.10 -15.41 -3.68
N TYR A 80 -10.94 -15.23 -3.04
CA TYR A 80 -9.74 -14.79 -3.77
C TYR A 80 -9.30 -15.80 -4.84
N LYS A 81 -9.63 -17.09 -4.69
CA LYS A 81 -9.24 -18.14 -5.63
C LYS A 81 -9.89 -17.95 -7.00
N ASP A 82 -11.21 -17.73 -7.03
CA ASP A 82 -11.93 -17.50 -8.28
C ASP A 82 -11.48 -16.19 -8.95
N LEU A 83 -11.18 -15.17 -8.14
CA LEU A 83 -10.62 -13.91 -8.63
C LEU A 83 -9.19 -14.07 -9.18
N LEU A 84 -8.39 -14.96 -8.58
CA LEU A 84 -7.04 -15.27 -9.06
C LEU A 84 -7.07 -15.95 -10.43
N GLU A 85 -8.05 -16.86 -10.67
CA GLU A 85 -8.22 -17.45 -11.98
C GLU A 85 -8.49 -16.39 -13.05
N VAL A 86 -9.30 -15.38 -12.75
CA VAL A 86 -9.54 -14.26 -13.68
C VAL A 86 -8.26 -13.51 -13.99
N ALA A 87 -7.43 -13.23 -13.00
CA ALA A 87 -6.16 -12.53 -13.21
C ALA A 87 -5.21 -13.35 -14.11
N ILE A 88 -5.20 -14.68 -13.95
CA ILE A 88 -4.42 -15.59 -14.79
C ILE A 88 -4.96 -15.61 -16.22
N GLU A 89 -6.27 -15.83 -16.41
CA GLU A 89 -6.92 -15.85 -17.72
C GLU A 89 -6.73 -14.53 -18.48
N GLU A 90 -6.85 -13.42 -17.78
CA GLU A 90 -6.61 -12.07 -18.33
C GLU A 90 -5.11 -11.75 -18.46
N LYS A 91 -4.18 -12.64 -18.06
CA LYS A 91 -2.73 -12.46 -18.17
C LYS A 91 -2.28 -11.11 -17.63
N VAL A 92 -2.65 -10.82 -16.39
CA VAL A 92 -2.20 -9.58 -15.75
C VAL A 92 -0.69 -9.60 -15.57
N PRO A 93 0.02 -8.48 -15.79
CA PRO A 93 1.49 -8.48 -15.72
C PRO A 93 2.03 -8.71 -14.30
N ALA A 94 1.29 -8.26 -13.28
CA ALA A 94 1.72 -8.37 -11.89
C ALA A 94 0.56 -8.65 -10.94
N ILE A 95 0.87 -9.33 -9.84
CA ILE A 95 -0.02 -9.44 -8.68
C ILE A 95 0.71 -9.04 -7.41
N SER A 96 -0.02 -8.44 -6.48
CA SER A 96 0.46 -8.28 -5.11
C SER A 96 -0.40 -9.07 -4.13
N ILE A 97 0.25 -9.63 -3.12
CA ILE A 97 -0.38 -10.49 -2.13
C ILE A 97 -0.26 -9.83 -0.76
N THR A 98 -1.39 -9.60 -0.10
CA THR A 98 -1.45 -8.97 1.22
C THR A 98 -2.21 -9.84 2.21
N GLY A 99 -1.67 -9.95 3.42
CA GLY A 99 -2.25 -10.77 4.50
C GLY A 99 -2.13 -12.28 4.26
N GLY A 100 -2.50 -13.07 5.24
CA GLY A 100 -2.60 -14.54 5.14
C GLY A 100 -1.32 -15.30 4.82
N ASN A 101 -1.49 -16.53 4.33
CA ASN A 101 -0.40 -17.39 3.84
C ASN A 101 -0.35 -17.32 2.30
N PRO A 102 0.72 -16.80 1.69
CA PRO A 102 0.81 -16.65 0.23
C PRO A 102 1.04 -17.97 -0.51
N GLN A 103 1.44 -19.05 0.14
CA GLN A 103 1.80 -20.30 -0.50
C GLN A 103 0.75 -20.85 -1.48
N PRO A 104 -0.57 -20.88 -1.20
CA PRO A 104 -1.55 -21.38 -2.18
C PRO A 104 -1.64 -20.53 -3.46
N VAL A 105 -1.33 -19.24 -3.37
CA VAL A 105 -1.27 -18.37 -4.55
C VAL A 105 -0.06 -18.75 -5.40
N PHE A 106 1.13 -18.91 -4.80
CA PHE A 106 2.35 -19.31 -5.52
C PHE A 106 2.22 -20.69 -6.16
N GLU A 107 1.60 -21.64 -5.47
CA GLU A 107 1.32 -22.97 -6.04
C GLU A 107 0.44 -22.87 -7.29
N ARG A 108 -0.58 -22.00 -7.26
CA ARG A 108 -1.53 -21.84 -8.38
C ARG A 108 -0.93 -21.09 -9.58
N ILE A 109 -0.11 -20.08 -9.37
CA ILE A 109 0.49 -19.28 -10.47
C ILE A 109 1.81 -19.87 -10.99
N LYS A 110 2.21 -21.03 -10.49
CA LYS A 110 3.46 -21.66 -10.90
C LYS A 110 3.45 -21.95 -12.40
N GLY A 111 4.43 -21.38 -13.10
CA GLY A 111 4.54 -21.50 -14.56
C GLY A 111 3.83 -20.39 -15.34
N GLU A 112 3.07 -19.53 -14.68
CA GLU A 112 2.49 -18.35 -15.30
C GLU A 112 3.52 -17.21 -15.40
N ASN A 113 3.40 -16.38 -16.43
CA ASN A 113 4.27 -15.21 -16.60
C ASN A 113 3.69 -13.99 -15.86
N ILE A 114 3.58 -14.11 -14.54
CA ILE A 114 3.02 -13.06 -13.65
C ILE A 114 4.08 -12.69 -12.63
N LYS A 115 4.41 -11.41 -12.53
CA LYS A 115 5.33 -10.89 -11.49
C LYS A 115 4.63 -10.74 -10.16
N THR A 116 5.35 -10.99 -9.07
CA THR A 116 4.76 -11.09 -7.73
C THR A 116 5.40 -10.13 -6.74
N LEU A 117 4.53 -9.48 -5.95
CA LEU A 117 4.88 -8.63 -4.81
C LEU A 117 4.22 -9.21 -3.55
N VAL A 118 4.93 -9.34 -2.45
CA VAL A 118 4.34 -9.80 -1.17
C VAL A 118 4.51 -8.73 -0.11
N LEU A 119 3.40 -8.30 0.51
CA LEU A 119 3.44 -7.39 1.65
C LEU A 119 3.87 -8.15 2.91
N VAL A 120 4.90 -7.64 3.57
CA VAL A 120 5.49 -8.22 4.78
C VAL A 120 5.66 -7.17 5.87
N SER A 121 5.61 -7.59 7.13
CA SER A 121 5.83 -6.73 8.30
C SER A 121 7.02 -7.18 9.15
N GLY A 122 7.85 -8.10 8.66
CA GLY A 122 9.00 -8.61 9.38
C GLY A 122 9.86 -9.55 8.54
N VAL A 123 11.08 -9.79 9.04
CA VAL A 123 12.12 -10.61 8.38
C VAL A 123 11.63 -12.02 8.03
N ARG A 124 11.00 -12.72 8.98
CA ARG A 124 10.51 -14.10 8.75
C ARG A 124 9.52 -14.19 7.58
N GLN A 125 8.65 -13.17 7.43
CA GLN A 125 7.69 -13.13 6.34
C GLN A 125 8.38 -12.87 5.01
N ALA A 126 9.40 -11.98 4.99
CA ALA A 126 10.17 -11.68 3.80
C ALA A 126 10.94 -12.91 3.30
N GLN A 127 11.64 -13.62 4.20
CA GLN A 127 12.33 -14.88 3.88
C GLN A 127 11.36 -15.92 3.34
N LYS A 128 10.17 -16.03 3.96
CA LYS A 128 9.15 -16.97 3.47
C LYS A 128 8.61 -16.61 2.10
N ALA A 129 8.44 -15.32 1.81
CA ALA A 129 8.05 -14.86 0.47
C ALA A 129 9.11 -15.20 -0.59
N GLU A 130 10.40 -14.97 -0.26
CA GLU A 130 11.53 -15.36 -1.12
C GLU A 130 11.59 -16.87 -1.37
N GLU A 131 11.47 -17.70 -0.33
CA GLU A 131 11.41 -19.16 -0.46
C GLU A 131 10.28 -19.64 -1.40
N LEU A 132 9.16 -18.95 -1.41
CA LEU A 132 8.02 -19.25 -2.27
C LEU A 132 8.20 -18.74 -3.71
N GLY A 133 9.25 -17.97 -3.99
CA GLY A 133 9.59 -17.45 -5.30
C GLY A 133 9.00 -16.08 -5.61
N ALA A 134 8.78 -15.23 -4.61
CA ALA A 134 8.37 -13.85 -4.83
C ALA A 134 9.44 -13.08 -5.63
N ASP A 135 9.01 -12.26 -6.61
CA ASP A 135 9.91 -11.38 -7.37
C ASP A 135 10.38 -10.17 -6.52
N ALA A 136 9.54 -9.71 -5.57
CA ALA A 136 9.89 -8.65 -4.63
C ALA A 136 9.01 -8.69 -3.36
N VAL A 137 9.45 -8.02 -2.30
CA VAL A 137 8.67 -7.80 -1.08
C VAL A 137 8.42 -6.32 -0.83
N MET A 138 7.26 -5.98 -0.26
CA MET A 138 6.90 -4.65 0.24
C MET A 138 6.93 -4.73 1.76
N ALA A 139 7.91 -4.10 2.42
CA ALA A 139 8.05 -4.15 3.86
C ALA A 139 7.38 -2.93 4.51
N VAL A 140 6.31 -3.16 5.27
CA VAL A 140 5.49 -2.10 5.86
C VAL A 140 5.79 -1.89 7.33
N GLY A 141 6.30 -0.70 7.66
CA GLY A 141 6.51 -0.26 9.05
C GLY A 141 5.22 0.23 9.72
N GLN A 142 5.32 0.44 11.03
CA GLN A 142 4.19 0.83 11.89
C GLN A 142 3.58 2.20 11.55
N GLU A 143 4.25 3.04 10.79
CA GLU A 143 3.73 4.33 10.28
C GLU A 143 2.67 4.15 9.19
N GLY A 144 2.56 2.94 8.63
CA GLY A 144 1.63 2.62 7.56
C GLY A 144 0.17 2.74 7.97
N GLY A 145 -0.69 3.06 7.00
CA GLY A 145 -2.14 2.98 7.12
C GLY A 145 -2.65 1.58 6.77
N GLY A 146 -3.83 1.23 7.23
CA GLY A 146 -4.40 -0.09 6.98
C GLY A 146 -3.91 -1.14 7.98
N HIS A 147 -3.97 -2.39 7.57
CA HIS A 147 -3.53 -3.51 8.41
C HIS A 147 -2.01 -3.49 8.62
N LEU A 148 -1.61 -3.66 9.87
CA LEU A 148 -0.21 -3.61 10.32
C LEU A 148 0.29 -4.97 10.80
N GLY A 149 1.61 -5.09 10.91
CA GLY A 149 2.24 -6.17 11.66
C GLY A 149 1.89 -6.11 13.14
N ARG A 150 2.09 -7.23 13.84
CA ARG A 150 1.86 -7.30 15.29
C ARG A 150 3.01 -6.70 16.09
N ASP A 151 4.21 -6.72 15.51
CA ASP A 151 5.40 -6.15 16.10
C ASP A 151 5.42 -4.63 15.82
N ASP A 152 5.74 -3.85 16.84
CA ASP A 152 5.77 -2.37 16.75
C ASP A 152 7.12 -1.90 16.19
N ILE A 153 7.37 -2.18 14.89
CA ILE A 153 8.63 -1.85 14.22
C ILE A 153 8.39 -0.75 13.20
N GLY A 154 9.05 0.40 13.39
CA GLY A 154 9.04 1.52 12.44
C GLY A 154 9.83 1.23 11.17
N THR A 155 9.50 1.95 10.10
CA THR A 155 10.09 1.80 8.76
C THR A 155 11.61 1.94 8.78
N MET A 156 12.16 2.88 9.56
CA MET A 156 13.61 3.13 9.66
C MET A 156 14.40 1.90 10.14
N VAL A 157 13.82 1.04 10.98
CA VAL A 157 14.47 -0.18 11.48
C VAL A 157 14.09 -1.39 10.64
N LEU A 158 12.84 -1.48 10.21
CA LEU A 158 12.34 -2.63 9.47
C LEU A 158 13.03 -2.80 8.12
N ILE A 159 13.18 -1.71 7.36
CA ILE A 159 13.68 -1.79 5.98
C ILE A 159 15.09 -2.37 5.92
N PRO A 160 16.12 -1.84 6.61
CA PRO A 160 17.47 -2.42 6.54
C PRO A 160 17.49 -3.88 7.03
N ARG A 161 16.70 -4.22 8.05
CA ARG A 161 16.61 -5.60 8.55
C ARG A 161 16.03 -6.58 7.53
N VAL A 162 15.03 -6.14 6.75
CA VAL A 162 14.47 -6.96 5.66
C VAL A 162 15.47 -7.04 4.51
N VAL A 163 16.07 -5.93 4.09
CA VAL A 163 17.08 -5.87 3.02
C VAL A 163 18.25 -6.83 3.29
N GLU A 164 18.75 -6.87 4.53
CA GLU A 164 19.84 -7.76 4.93
C GLU A 164 19.44 -9.25 4.94
N SER A 165 18.15 -9.55 4.97
CA SER A 165 17.63 -10.91 5.20
C SER A 165 17.20 -11.65 3.95
N VAL A 166 17.07 -10.97 2.81
CA VAL A 166 16.61 -11.53 1.52
C VAL A 166 17.48 -11.04 0.36
N SER A 167 17.53 -11.81 -0.73
CA SER A 167 18.26 -11.45 -1.95
C SER A 167 17.37 -10.76 -2.98
N ILE A 168 16.05 -10.94 -2.89
CA ILE A 168 15.07 -10.28 -3.75
C ILE A 168 14.92 -8.79 -3.38
N PRO A 169 14.56 -7.91 -4.33
CA PRO A 169 14.42 -6.49 -4.06
C PRO A 169 13.31 -6.19 -3.05
N VAL A 170 13.54 -5.16 -2.24
CA VAL A 170 12.65 -4.71 -1.17
C VAL A 170 12.11 -3.33 -1.53
N LEU A 171 10.80 -3.15 -1.43
CA LEU A 171 10.16 -1.83 -1.43
C LEU A 171 9.86 -1.42 0.02
N ALA A 172 10.20 -0.18 0.36
CA ALA A 172 9.83 0.39 1.64
C ALA A 172 8.37 0.86 1.62
N SER A 173 7.62 0.55 2.66
CA SER A 173 6.23 0.96 2.84
C SER A 173 5.97 1.48 4.26
N GLY A 174 5.02 2.41 4.39
CA GLY A 174 4.70 3.08 5.65
C GLY A 174 5.54 4.34 5.88
N GLY A 175 4.87 5.46 6.17
CA GLY A 175 5.50 6.75 6.43
C GLY A 175 6.05 7.48 5.21
N ILE A 176 5.82 6.99 4.00
CA ILE A 176 6.36 7.56 2.76
C ILE A 176 5.25 8.29 1.99
N GLY A 177 5.46 9.59 1.72
CA GLY A 177 4.47 10.43 1.03
C GLY A 177 5.05 11.37 -0.02
N ASP A 178 6.38 11.50 -0.10
CA ASP A 178 7.08 12.38 -1.02
C ASP A 178 8.46 11.86 -1.43
N GLY A 179 9.19 12.62 -2.23
CA GLY A 179 10.52 12.25 -2.72
C GLY A 179 11.58 12.15 -1.63
N ARG A 180 11.41 12.79 -0.47
CA ARG A 180 12.33 12.65 0.69
C ARG A 180 12.26 11.22 1.23
N GLY A 181 11.04 10.69 1.34
CA GLY A 181 10.82 9.30 1.76
C GLY A 181 11.38 8.29 0.76
N LEU A 182 11.23 8.54 -0.54
CA LEU A 182 11.83 7.70 -1.59
C LEU A 182 13.36 7.70 -1.52
N LEU A 183 13.99 8.87 -1.34
CA LEU A 183 15.44 8.97 -1.19
C LEU A 183 15.95 8.29 0.09
N ALA A 184 15.23 8.44 1.20
CA ALA A 184 15.54 7.76 2.45
C ALA A 184 15.41 6.23 2.31
N ALA A 185 14.41 5.72 1.60
CA ALA A 185 14.24 4.31 1.32
C ALA A 185 15.45 3.73 0.58
N PHE A 186 15.99 4.43 -0.42
CA PHE A 186 17.21 4.03 -1.10
C PHE A 186 18.43 4.00 -0.15
N ALA A 187 18.56 4.99 0.74
CA ALA A 187 19.64 5.02 1.73
C ALA A 187 19.55 3.85 2.74
N LEU A 188 18.34 3.34 3.00
CA LEU A 188 18.11 2.15 3.83
C LEU A 188 18.30 0.83 3.08
N GLY A 189 18.64 0.88 1.78
CA GLY A 189 18.88 -0.28 0.92
C GLY A 189 17.65 -0.81 0.18
N ALA A 190 16.49 -0.18 0.32
CA ALA A 190 15.32 -0.51 -0.52
C ALA A 190 15.54 -0.08 -1.97
N GLU A 191 14.86 -0.73 -2.90
CA GLU A 191 14.96 -0.44 -4.34
C GLU A 191 13.71 0.23 -4.91
N GLY A 192 12.82 0.67 -4.05
CA GLY A 192 11.61 1.41 -4.37
C GLY A 192 10.74 1.61 -3.16
N VAL A 193 9.56 2.14 -3.39
CA VAL A 193 8.57 2.41 -2.34
C VAL A 193 7.18 1.91 -2.74
N GLU A 194 6.40 1.55 -1.73
CA GLU A 194 4.97 1.34 -1.84
C GLU A 194 4.26 2.39 -1.00
N MET A 195 3.23 3.01 -1.55
CA MET A 195 2.44 4.05 -0.88
C MET A 195 0.95 3.76 -0.99
N GLY A 196 0.22 3.97 0.10
CA GLY A 196 -1.24 3.89 0.13
C GLY A 196 -1.87 5.27 0.34
N THR A 197 -1.74 5.81 1.54
CA THR A 197 -2.42 7.04 1.99
C THR A 197 -2.18 8.23 1.06
N ARG A 198 -0.94 8.41 0.56
CA ARG A 198 -0.63 9.50 -0.39
C ARG A 198 -1.45 9.39 -1.68
N PHE A 199 -1.66 8.18 -2.20
CA PHE A 199 -2.48 7.98 -3.41
C PHE A 199 -3.98 8.15 -3.18
N ILE A 200 -4.48 7.93 -1.94
CA ILE A 200 -5.88 8.26 -1.61
C ILE A 200 -6.12 9.78 -1.79
N ALA A 201 -5.15 10.60 -1.39
CA ALA A 201 -5.19 12.04 -1.55
C ALA A 201 -4.69 12.49 -2.94
N THR A 202 -5.21 11.89 -4.01
CA THR A 202 -5.02 12.31 -5.42
C THR A 202 -6.35 12.47 -6.12
N GLN A 203 -6.37 13.21 -7.22
CA GLN A 203 -7.61 13.47 -7.96
C GLN A 203 -8.20 12.19 -8.54
N GLU A 204 -7.35 11.26 -9.04
CA GLU A 204 -7.76 10.02 -9.69
C GLU A 204 -8.24 8.93 -8.72
N CYS A 205 -8.06 9.10 -7.41
CA CYS A 205 -8.76 8.29 -6.41
C CYS A 205 -10.22 8.77 -6.28
N VAL A 206 -10.98 8.61 -7.37
CA VAL A 206 -12.31 9.21 -7.55
C VAL A 206 -13.37 8.65 -6.61
N HIS A 207 -13.15 7.45 -6.07
CA HIS A 207 -14.07 6.80 -5.15
C HIS A 207 -13.91 7.26 -3.68
N ALA A 208 -12.82 7.97 -3.34
CA ALA A 208 -12.65 8.56 -2.02
C ALA A 208 -13.53 9.81 -1.88
N ASN A 209 -14.39 9.83 -0.85
CA ASN A 209 -15.23 10.99 -0.56
C ASN A 209 -14.38 12.23 -0.30
N PRO A 210 -14.80 13.43 -0.73
CA PRO A 210 -14.08 14.67 -0.45
C PRO A 210 -13.81 14.92 1.04
N VAL A 211 -14.74 14.57 1.94
CA VAL A 211 -14.55 14.67 3.40
C VAL A 211 -13.35 13.83 3.86
N TYR A 212 -13.22 12.60 3.33
CA TYR A 212 -12.09 11.74 3.66
C TYR A 212 -10.77 12.31 3.12
N LYS A 213 -10.72 12.79 1.86
CA LYS A 213 -9.51 13.43 1.32
C LYS A 213 -9.14 14.69 2.11
N GLU A 214 -10.11 15.50 2.49
CA GLU A 214 -9.89 16.69 3.30
C GLU A 214 -9.31 16.36 4.68
N ALA A 215 -9.79 15.28 5.31
CA ALA A 215 -9.25 14.79 6.58
C ALA A 215 -7.78 14.34 6.44
N LEU A 216 -7.40 13.73 5.31
CA LEU A 216 -6.00 13.38 5.03
C LEU A 216 -5.10 14.61 4.84
N VAL A 217 -5.62 15.67 4.23
CA VAL A 217 -4.87 16.92 3.94
C VAL A 217 -4.72 17.81 5.18
N LYS A 218 -5.75 17.82 6.05
CA LYS A 218 -5.75 18.65 7.27
C LYS A 218 -5.14 17.93 8.48
N GLY A 219 -5.01 16.60 8.40
CA GLY A 219 -4.53 15.77 9.50
C GLY A 219 -3.04 15.98 9.78
N LYS A 220 -2.69 15.80 11.06
CA LYS A 220 -1.31 15.78 11.54
C LYS A 220 -0.83 14.34 11.65
N GLU A 221 0.45 14.14 11.73
CA GLU A 221 1.09 12.83 11.97
C GLU A 221 0.58 12.12 13.23
N THR A 222 0.04 12.88 14.19
CA THR A 222 -0.56 12.38 15.43
C THR A 222 -2.04 12.02 15.33
N ASP A 223 -2.75 12.41 14.26
CA ASP A 223 -4.18 12.25 14.10
C ASP A 223 -4.55 10.87 13.51
N THR A 224 -3.77 9.85 13.86
CA THR A 224 -4.04 8.46 13.53
C THR A 224 -3.93 7.56 14.77
N VAL A 225 -4.78 6.56 14.83
CA VAL A 225 -4.82 5.59 15.94
C VAL A 225 -4.80 4.15 15.41
N ILE A 226 -4.41 3.20 16.26
CA ILE A 226 -4.43 1.77 15.93
C ILE A 226 -5.63 1.12 16.60
N ILE A 227 -6.53 0.57 15.79
CA ILE A 227 -7.66 -0.26 16.24
C ILE A 227 -7.33 -1.75 16.07
N LYS A 228 -8.10 -2.63 16.66
CA LYS A 228 -8.00 -4.10 16.60
C LYS A 228 -6.67 -4.65 17.15
N LYS A 229 -6.00 -3.91 18.02
CA LYS A 229 -4.73 -4.33 18.62
C LYS A 229 -4.93 -5.54 19.53
N THR A 230 -5.95 -5.51 20.38
CA THR A 230 -6.32 -6.62 21.29
C THR A 230 -6.86 -7.85 20.53
N LEU A 231 -7.42 -7.63 19.33
CA LEU A 231 -7.91 -8.69 18.45
C LEU A 231 -6.78 -9.37 17.64
N GLY A 232 -5.53 -8.93 17.80
CA GLY A 232 -4.35 -9.49 17.11
C GLY A 232 -4.29 -9.23 15.60
N THR A 233 -5.08 -8.27 15.10
CA THR A 233 -5.10 -7.81 13.71
C THR A 233 -5.05 -6.29 13.63
N PRO A 234 -3.99 -5.65 14.17
CA PRO A 234 -3.92 -4.20 14.28
C PRO A 234 -4.07 -3.52 12.93
N GLY A 235 -4.63 -2.33 12.96
CA GLY A 235 -4.70 -1.50 11.76
C GLY A 235 -4.80 -0.02 12.10
N ARG A 236 -4.07 0.82 11.35
CA ARG A 236 -4.01 2.26 11.57
C ARG A 236 -5.06 2.98 10.75
N VAL A 237 -5.80 3.85 11.42
CA VAL A 237 -6.93 4.61 10.89
C VAL A 237 -6.81 6.08 11.30
N LEU A 238 -7.56 6.97 10.64
CA LEU A 238 -7.78 8.33 11.14
C LEU A 238 -8.42 8.27 12.53
N GLU A 239 -7.95 9.13 13.42
CA GLU A 239 -8.57 9.34 14.72
C GLU A 239 -9.94 10.03 14.55
N SER A 240 -10.93 9.53 15.25
CA SER A 240 -12.28 10.07 15.27
C SER A 240 -13.00 9.57 16.54
N LYS A 241 -14.14 10.16 16.85
CA LYS A 241 -14.98 9.63 17.93
C LYS A 241 -15.34 8.15 17.71
N TYR A 242 -15.61 7.75 16.46
CA TYR A 242 -15.94 6.38 16.12
C TYR A 242 -14.78 5.41 16.42
N THR A 243 -13.55 5.79 16.07
CA THR A 243 -12.36 4.96 16.33
C THR A 243 -11.94 4.96 17.79
N SER A 244 -12.16 6.06 18.52
CA SER A 244 -11.99 6.10 19.99
C SER A 244 -12.97 5.17 20.70
N ASP A 245 -14.24 5.13 20.27
CA ASP A 245 -15.24 4.19 20.83
C ASP A 245 -14.83 2.72 20.60
N ILE A 246 -14.18 2.40 19.48
CA ILE A 246 -13.61 1.04 19.23
C ILE A 246 -12.51 0.75 20.25
N ILE A 247 -11.56 1.67 20.43
CA ILE A 247 -10.42 1.51 21.34
C ILE A 247 -10.90 1.36 22.78
N ASP A 248 -11.85 2.16 23.22
CA ASP A 248 -12.44 2.09 24.56
C ASP A 248 -13.11 0.73 24.82
N ARG A 249 -13.83 0.21 23.84
CA ARG A 249 -14.40 -1.15 23.92
C ARG A 249 -13.33 -2.22 23.97
N GLU A 250 -12.26 -2.11 23.17
CA GLU A 250 -11.11 -3.02 23.21
C GLU A 250 -10.46 -3.03 24.60
N HIS A 251 -10.24 -1.88 25.21
CA HIS A 251 -9.70 -1.74 26.56
C HIS A 251 -10.61 -2.34 27.63
N ASN A 252 -11.91 -2.32 27.40
CA ASN A 252 -12.91 -2.94 28.28
C ASN A 252 -13.14 -4.43 27.99
N GLY A 253 -12.28 -5.06 27.18
CA GLY A 253 -12.30 -6.51 26.94
C GLY A 253 -13.28 -6.99 25.87
N ALA A 254 -13.76 -6.09 24.99
CA ALA A 254 -14.62 -6.48 23.88
C ALA A 254 -13.94 -7.52 22.96
N THR A 255 -14.70 -8.54 22.58
CA THR A 255 -14.29 -9.59 21.67
C THR A 255 -14.47 -9.15 20.20
N TYR A 256 -13.98 -10.00 19.26
CA TYR A 256 -14.25 -9.76 17.85
C TYR A 256 -15.76 -9.71 17.53
N GLU A 257 -16.56 -10.59 18.15
CA GLU A 257 -18.02 -10.62 17.95
C GLU A 257 -18.70 -9.30 18.36
N ASP A 258 -18.20 -8.66 19.42
CA ASP A 258 -18.71 -7.37 19.91
C ASP A 258 -18.35 -6.20 18.99
N LEU A 259 -17.25 -6.32 18.24
CA LEU A 259 -16.68 -5.24 17.42
C LEU A 259 -16.85 -5.47 15.91
N LYS A 260 -17.25 -6.67 15.46
CA LYS A 260 -17.23 -7.08 14.04
C LYS A 260 -17.93 -6.09 13.10
N ASP A 261 -19.05 -5.52 13.52
CA ASP A 261 -19.78 -4.54 12.70
C ASP A 261 -19.04 -3.21 12.61
N MET A 262 -18.42 -2.77 13.73
CA MET A 262 -17.68 -1.52 13.80
C MET A 262 -16.37 -1.55 13.03
N VAL A 263 -15.70 -2.72 12.95
CA VAL A 263 -14.41 -2.89 12.25
C VAL A 263 -14.56 -3.51 10.87
N SER A 264 -15.79 -3.61 10.38
CA SER A 264 -16.13 -4.24 9.10
C SER A 264 -15.79 -3.35 7.89
N GLY A 265 -15.64 -3.97 6.72
CA GLY A 265 -15.57 -3.22 5.46
C GLY A 265 -16.82 -2.37 5.17
N LYS A 266 -18.00 -2.73 5.72
CA LYS A 266 -19.22 -1.91 5.60
C LYS A 266 -19.07 -0.59 6.38
N ALA A 267 -18.54 -0.64 7.60
CA ALA A 267 -18.25 0.56 8.39
C ALA A 267 -17.18 1.43 7.69
N ASN A 268 -16.13 0.81 7.15
CA ASN A 268 -15.16 1.53 6.35
C ASN A 268 -15.82 2.25 5.15
N CYS A 269 -16.67 1.57 4.38
CA CYS A 269 -17.39 2.18 3.25
C CYS A 269 -18.30 3.36 3.63
N LYS A 270 -18.91 3.34 4.82
CA LYS A 270 -19.74 4.46 5.29
C LYS A 270 -18.95 5.77 5.39
N TYR A 271 -17.70 5.69 5.80
CA TYR A 271 -16.84 6.87 5.88
C TYR A 271 -16.21 7.21 4.53
N ILE A 272 -15.52 6.25 3.91
CA ILE A 272 -14.72 6.54 2.70
C ILE A 272 -15.56 6.89 1.47
N TYR A 273 -16.82 6.40 1.37
CA TYR A 273 -17.72 6.72 0.27
C TYR A 273 -18.73 7.82 0.61
N ASN A 274 -19.26 7.83 1.84
CA ASN A 274 -20.37 8.72 2.21
C ASN A 274 -19.93 9.89 3.09
N GLY A 275 -18.69 9.89 3.61
CA GLY A 275 -18.18 10.93 4.51
C GLY A 275 -18.78 10.89 5.94
N ASN A 276 -19.40 9.77 6.33
CA ASN A 276 -20.08 9.64 7.65
C ASN A 276 -19.05 9.31 8.75
N GLU A 277 -18.44 10.33 9.33
CA GLU A 277 -17.42 10.18 10.40
C GLU A 277 -17.96 9.48 11.67
N GLY A 278 -19.24 9.66 12.00
CA GLY A 278 -19.87 9.03 13.15
C GLY A 278 -20.23 7.56 13.00
N GLU A 279 -20.14 6.99 11.78
CA GLU A 279 -20.62 5.65 11.48
C GLU A 279 -19.56 4.74 10.85
N GLY A 280 -18.34 5.24 10.67
CA GLY A 280 -17.28 4.50 10.03
C GLY A 280 -15.90 5.06 10.27
N PHE A 281 -14.91 4.50 9.57
CA PHE A 281 -13.51 4.88 9.70
C PHE A 281 -12.81 4.88 8.35
N GLY A 282 -11.71 5.64 8.24
CA GLY A 282 -10.81 5.65 7.08
C GLY A 282 -9.41 5.16 7.44
N TRP A 283 -8.85 4.29 6.60
CA TRP A 283 -7.46 3.86 6.75
C TRP A 283 -6.50 5.01 6.44
N ALA A 284 -5.57 5.30 7.34
CA ALA A 284 -4.58 6.35 7.12
C ALA A 284 -3.29 6.05 7.87
N GLY A 285 -2.14 6.27 7.23
CA GLY A 285 -0.83 6.23 7.87
C GLY A 285 -0.47 7.59 8.48
N GLN A 286 0.56 7.60 9.35
CA GLN A 286 1.08 8.83 9.96
C GLN A 286 1.61 9.84 8.91
N VAL A 287 1.85 9.38 7.69
CA VAL A 287 2.23 10.20 6.54
C VAL A 287 1.24 11.34 6.23
N ILE A 288 0.03 11.32 6.78
CA ILE A 288 -0.93 12.43 6.64
C ILE A 288 -0.33 13.77 7.07
N GLY A 289 0.57 13.79 8.06
CA GLY A 289 1.31 15.00 8.44
C GLY A 289 2.23 15.60 7.35
N LEU A 290 2.42 14.88 6.23
CA LEU A 290 3.19 15.34 5.06
C LEU A 290 2.31 15.61 3.83
N ILE A 291 1.00 15.36 3.93
CA ILE A 291 0.04 15.51 2.82
C ILE A 291 -0.68 16.86 2.96
N ASN A 292 -0.43 17.78 2.04
CA ASN A 292 -0.95 19.15 2.12
C ASN A 292 -1.89 19.51 0.95
N ASP A 293 -2.11 18.58 0.01
CA ASP A 293 -2.84 18.82 -1.22
C ASP A 293 -3.48 17.54 -1.79
N VAL A 294 -4.27 17.72 -2.85
CA VAL A 294 -4.88 16.64 -3.65
C VAL A 294 -4.50 16.87 -5.13
N PRO A 295 -3.23 16.59 -5.50
CA PRO A 295 -2.76 16.75 -6.86
C PRO A 295 -3.30 15.65 -7.79
N THR A 296 -3.07 15.78 -9.09
CA THR A 296 -3.09 14.63 -9.99
C THR A 296 -1.95 13.68 -9.67
N VAL A 297 -2.09 12.40 -10.02
CA VAL A 297 -1.01 11.42 -9.87
C VAL A 297 0.24 11.85 -10.64
N GLN A 298 0.08 12.43 -11.82
CA GLN A 298 1.21 12.92 -12.62
C GLN A 298 1.97 14.06 -11.92
N GLU A 299 1.26 15.00 -11.32
CA GLU A 299 1.87 16.08 -10.54
C GLU A 299 2.61 15.54 -9.32
N LEU A 300 2.02 14.58 -8.60
CA LEU A 300 2.66 13.89 -7.48
C LEU A 300 3.98 13.23 -7.90
N PHE A 301 4.00 12.50 -9.02
CA PHE A 301 5.23 11.88 -9.52
C PHE A 301 6.28 12.92 -9.89
N ASN A 302 5.89 13.99 -10.59
CA ASN A 302 6.80 15.08 -10.98
C ASN A 302 7.45 15.73 -9.73
N GLU A 303 6.64 15.98 -8.70
CA GLU A 303 7.12 16.55 -7.43
C GLU A 303 8.06 15.58 -6.71
N MET A 304 7.69 14.31 -6.60
CA MET A 304 8.53 13.29 -5.96
C MET A 304 9.89 13.18 -6.63
N ILE A 305 9.95 13.13 -7.96
CA ILE A 305 11.21 13.02 -8.70
C ILE A 305 12.05 14.28 -8.56
N SER A 306 11.43 15.47 -8.63
CA SER A 306 12.11 16.73 -8.39
C SER A 306 12.72 16.80 -6.98
N THR A 307 11.96 16.38 -5.98
CA THR A 307 12.41 16.32 -4.57
C THR A 307 13.58 15.35 -4.37
N VAL A 308 13.57 14.20 -5.05
CA VAL A 308 14.70 13.26 -5.02
C VAL A 308 15.97 13.89 -5.57
N GLU A 309 15.90 14.58 -6.72
CA GLU A 309 17.07 15.22 -7.32
C GLU A 309 17.62 16.35 -6.43
N GLN A 310 16.75 17.15 -5.82
CA GLN A 310 17.14 18.20 -4.86
C GLN A 310 17.79 17.58 -3.60
N GLY A 311 17.19 16.52 -3.06
CA GLY A 311 17.71 15.82 -1.89
C GLY A 311 19.06 15.16 -2.15
N LYS A 312 19.24 14.55 -3.32
CA LYS A 312 20.52 13.99 -3.78
C LYS A 312 21.62 15.07 -3.81
N GLN A 313 21.33 16.24 -4.42
CA GLN A 313 22.30 17.33 -4.49
C GLN A 313 22.67 17.86 -3.09
N ARG A 314 21.70 18.00 -2.20
CA ARG A 314 21.94 18.37 -0.80
C ARG A 314 22.85 17.37 -0.08
N LEU A 315 22.62 16.05 -0.26
CA LEU A 315 23.46 15.02 0.35
C LEU A 315 24.90 15.07 -0.17
N ILE A 316 25.10 15.25 -1.48
CA ILE A 316 26.41 15.41 -2.10
C ILE A 316 27.13 16.59 -1.45
N ASN A 317 26.51 17.75 -1.37
CA ASN A 317 27.09 18.96 -0.77
C ASN A 317 27.51 18.74 0.70
N ILE A 318 26.67 18.05 1.51
CA ILE A 318 26.99 17.74 2.90
C ILE A 318 28.22 16.81 3.01
N LEU A 319 28.27 15.77 2.18
CA LEU A 319 29.33 14.74 2.25
C LEU A 319 30.67 15.22 1.65
N GLU A 320 30.64 16.12 0.66
CA GLU A 320 31.85 16.68 0.05
C GLU A 320 32.49 17.73 0.93
N THR A 321 31.72 18.50 1.68
CA THR A 321 32.26 19.51 2.63
C THR A 321 33.09 18.88 3.74
N THR A 322 32.91 17.59 4.05
CA THR A 322 33.68 16.84 5.05
C THR A 322 35.04 16.36 4.56
N LYS A 323 35.40 16.50 3.27
CA LYS A 323 36.70 16.13 2.72
C LYS A 323 37.76 17.24 2.82
N SER A 324 37.42 18.39 3.42
CA SER A 324 38.28 19.56 3.55
C SER A 324 38.92 19.73 4.96
N PHE A 325 38.92 18.67 5.78
CA PHE A 325 39.58 18.66 7.10
C PHE A 325 40.65 17.59 7.19
#